data_b77646b94927568891906b55a79e1b76
#
_entry.id   b77646b94927568891906b55a79e1b76
#
_cell.length_a   1.000
_cell.length_b   1.000
_cell.length_c   1.000
_cell.angle_alpha   90.00
_cell.angle_beta   90.00
_cell.angle_gamma   90.00
#
_symmetry.space_group_name_H-M   'P 1'
#
loop_
_entity.id
_entity.type
_entity.pdbx_description
1 polymer ?
#
loop_
_entity_poly.entity_id
_entity_poly.type
_entity_poly.pdbx_seq_one_letter_code
_entity_poly.pdbx_strand_id
1 'polypeptide(L)' 'MTAFVRTVETGGFSAAARQLGLTPSALSKLVTRLEDRLGARLLQRTTRRLQMTAEGEAFYARALPIL' A
#
# COMPACT_ATOMS: atom_id res chain seq x y z
N MET A 1 3.88 -4.87 5.09
CA MET A 1 4.63 -4.91 3.81
C MET A 1 3.86 -5.61 2.70
N THR A 2 3.37 -6.81 2.93
CA THR A 2 2.57 -7.53 1.93
C THR A 2 1.33 -6.73 1.52
N ALA A 3 0.64 -6.10 2.49
CA ALA A 3 -0.54 -5.32 2.20
C ALA A 3 -0.24 -4.16 1.23
N PHE A 4 0.87 -3.46 1.45
CA PHE A 4 1.27 -2.36 0.58
C PHE A 4 1.58 -2.86 -0.84
N VAL A 5 2.37 -3.92 -0.94
CA VAL A 5 2.77 -4.47 -2.24
C VAL A 5 1.55 -4.94 -3.03
N ARG A 6 0.63 -5.66 -2.38
CA ARG A 6 -0.58 -6.13 -3.04
C ARG A 6 -1.46 -4.99 -3.49
N THR A 7 -1.56 -3.92 -2.68
CA THR A 7 -2.34 -2.75 -3.05
C THR A 7 -1.78 -2.10 -4.32
N VAL A 8 -0.46 -1.99 -4.41
CA VAL A 8 0.19 -1.42 -5.59
C VAL A 8 -0.01 -2.32 -6.80
N GLU A 9 0.19 -3.62 -6.65
CA GLU A 9 0.08 -4.57 -7.76
C GLU A 9 -1.34 -4.62 -8.35
N THR A 10 -2.35 -4.54 -7.50
CA THR A 10 -3.75 -4.61 -7.95
C THR A 10 -4.28 -3.26 -8.41
N GLY A 11 -3.59 -2.18 -8.08
CA GLY A 11 -4.00 -0.83 -8.46
C GLY A 11 -5.09 -0.22 -7.59
N GLY A 12 -5.43 -0.85 -6.45
CA GLY A 12 -6.44 -0.29 -5.58
C GLY A 12 -6.66 -1.08 -4.31
N PHE A 13 -7.24 -0.42 -3.30
CA PHE A 13 -7.51 -1.04 -2.02
C PHE A 13 -8.57 -2.12 -2.09
N SER A 14 -9.62 -1.92 -2.89
CA SER A 14 -10.72 -2.88 -2.96
C SER A 14 -10.27 -4.23 -3.51
N ALA A 15 -9.52 -4.21 -4.61
CA ALA A 15 -9.02 -5.43 -5.22
C ALA A 15 -8.02 -6.15 -4.32
N ALA A 16 -7.10 -5.39 -3.70
CA ALA A 16 -6.11 -5.96 -2.80
C ALA A 16 -6.78 -6.55 -1.56
N ALA A 17 -7.76 -5.85 -0.99
CA ALA A 17 -8.49 -6.34 0.17
C ALA A 17 -9.18 -7.65 -0.14
N ARG A 18 -9.78 -7.75 -1.32
CA ARG A 18 -10.46 -8.98 -1.75
C ARG A 18 -9.48 -10.15 -1.80
N GLN A 19 -8.29 -9.94 -2.36
CA GLN A 19 -7.27 -10.97 -2.42
C GLN A 19 -6.78 -11.41 -1.05
N LEU A 20 -6.72 -10.47 -0.11
CA LEU A 20 -6.20 -10.73 1.23
C LEU A 20 -7.27 -11.15 2.22
N GLY A 21 -8.54 -11.21 1.80
CA GLY A 21 -9.64 -11.55 2.68
C GLY A 21 -9.96 -10.47 3.70
N LEU A 22 -9.73 -9.22 3.34
CA LEU A 22 -9.93 -8.06 4.22
C LEU A 22 -10.97 -7.12 3.62
N THR A 23 -11.49 -6.22 4.47
CA THR A 23 -12.26 -5.09 3.97
C THR A 23 -11.31 -3.99 3.51
N PRO A 24 -11.73 -3.10 2.58
CA PRO A 24 -10.89 -1.98 2.19
C PRO A 24 -10.47 -1.10 3.36
N SER A 25 -11.36 -0.90 4.34
CA SER A 25 -11.03 -0.12 5.55
C SER A 25 -9.92 -0.77 6.36
N ALA A 26 -9.98 -2.09 6.55
CA ALA A 26 -8.96 -2.82 7.29
C ALA A 26 -7.62 -2.74 6.58
N LEU A 27 -7.63 -2.92 5.25
CA LEU A 27 -6.41 -2.82 4.46
C LEU A 27 -5.81 -1.42 4.52
N SER A 28 -6.64 -0.39 4.43
CA SER A 28 -6.18 0.99 4.53
C SER A 28 -5.50 1.25 5.88
N LYS A 29 -6.04 0.70 6.95
CA LYS A 29 -5.45 0.83 8.28
C LYS A 29 -4.08 0.16 8.37
N LEU A 30 -3.93 -1.00 7.73
CA LEU A 30 -2.64 -1.69 7.71
C LEU A 30 -1.58 -0.87 6.99
N VAL A 31 -1.93 -0.27 5.86
CA VAL A 31 -1.01 0.57 5.11
C VAL A 31 -0.67 1.83 5.92
N THR A 32 -1.66 2.43 6.58
CA THR A 32 -1.44 3.60 7.43
C THR A 32 -0.46 3.29 8.56
N ARG A 33 -0.61 2.13 9.19
CA ARG A 33 0.32 1.70 10.24
C ARG A 33 1.74 1.56 9.72
N LEU A 34 1.90 1.00 8.52
CA LEU A 34 3.21 0.88 7.90
C LEU A 34 3.80 2.26 7.65
N GLU A 35 3.01 3.18 7.12
CA GLU A 35 3.45 4.56 6.88
C GLU A 35 3.88 5.24 8.19
N ASP A 36 3.11 5.05 9.25
CA ASP A 36 3.42 5.63 10.55
C ASP A 36 4.74 5.08 11.11
N ARG A 37 4.98 3.80 10.94
CA ARG A 37 6.21 3.17 11.41
C ARG A 37 7.43 3.66 10.65
N LEU A 38 7.26 3.94 9.36
CA LEU A 38 8.35 4.42 8.52
C LEU A 38 8.53 5.93 8.60
N GLY A 39 7.54 6.64 9.14
CA GLY A 39 7.56 8.09 9.20
C GLY A 39 7.44 8.75 7.84
N ALA A 40 6.84 8.07 6.87
CA ALA A 40 6.70 8.59 5.51
C ALA A 40 5.42 8.10 4.87
N ARG A 41 4.85 8.90 4.00
CA ARG A 41 3.69 8.51 3.19
C ARG A 41 4.16 7.69 2.00
N LEU A 42 3.55 6.53 1.82
CA LEU A 42 3.88 5.64 0.71
C LEU A 42 2.90 5.78 -0.45
N LEU A 43 1.64 6.13 -0.15
CA LEU A 43 0.57 6.23 -1.13
C LEU A 43 -0.11 7.58 -1.05
N GLN A 44 -0.42 8.14 -2.22
CA GLN A 44 -1.24 9.35 -2.32
C GLN A 44 -2.69 8.92 -2.41
N ARG A 45 -3.52 9.39 -1.47
CA ARG A 45 -4.92 9.00 -1.39
C ARG A 45 -5.90 10.11 -1.77
N THR A 46 -5.37 11.22 -2.26
CA THR A 46 -6.18 12.39 -2.59
C THR A 46 -6.71 12.37 -4.01
N THR A 47 -6.24 11.45 -4.83
CA THR A 47 -6.66 11.32 -6.23
C THR A 47 -7.55 10.10 -6.40
N ARG A 48 -8.29 10.05 -7.50
CA ARG A 48 -9.13 8.90 -7.83
C ARG A 48 -8.31 7.64 -8.10
N ARG A 49 -7.08 7.82 -8.54
CA ARG A 49 -6.17 6.72 -8.81
C ARG A 49 -5.18 6.59 -7.68
N LEU A 50 -4.94 5.37 -7.29
CA LEU A 50 -3.93 5.07 -6.30
C LEU A 50 -2.56 5.30 -6.93
N GLN A 51 -1.77 6.18 -6.32
CA GLN A 51 -0.43 6.47 -6.79
C GLN A 51 0.55 6.39 -5.63
N MET A 52 1.77 5.93 -5.92
CA MET A 52 2.82 5.92 -4.92
C MET A 52 3.48 7.29 -4.83
N THR A 53 3.90 7.66 -3.61
CA THR A 53 4.78 8.80 -3.42
C THR A 53 6.19 8.41 -3.87
N ALA A 54 7.12 9.37 -3.90
CA ALA A 54 8.52 9.04 -4.20
C ALA A 54 9.08 8.06 -3.16
N GLU A 55 8.74 8.25 -1.89
CA GLU A 55 9.13 7.34 -0.82
C GLU A 55 8.49 5.96 -1.01
N GLY A 56 7.23 5.94 -1.47
CA GLY A 56 6.54 4.70 -1.76
C GLY A 56 7.20 3.91 -2.86
N GLU A 57 7.62 4.57 -3.93
CA GLU A 57 8.32 3.92 -5.03
C GLU A 57 9.64 3.32 -4.58
N ALA A 58 10.40 4.04 -3.78
CA ALA A 58 11.66 3.54 -3.25
C ALA A 58 11.45 2.34 -2.34
N PHE A 59 10.43 2.42 -1.48
CA PHE A 59 10.10 1.33 -0.58
C PHE A 59 9.63 0.09 -1.34
N TYR A 60 8.81 0.29 -2.35
CA TYR A 60 8.29 -0.81 -3.18
C TYR A 60 9.44 -1.56 -3.87
N ALA A 61 10.38 -0.82 -4.43
CA ALA A 61 11.54 -1.41 -5.09
C ALA A 61 12.37 -2.26 -4.13
N ARG A 62 12.47 -1.84 -2.86
CA ARG A 62 13.18 -2.60 -1.84
C ARG A 62 12.38 -3.79 -1.34
N ALA A 63 11.05 -3.67 -1.29
CA ALA A 63 10.19 -4.72 -0.76
C ALA A 63 10.08 -5.91 -1.71
N LEU A 64 10.08 -5.67 -3.02
CA LEU A 64 9.91 -6.73 -4.01
C LEU A 64 10.91 -7.89 -3.84
N PRO A 65 12.22 -7.63 -3.68
CA PRO A 65 13.17 -8.74 -3.53
C PRO A 65 13.00 -9.52 -2.22
N ILE A 66 12.33 -8.93 -1.23
CA ILE A 66 12.13 -9.58 0.07
C ILE A 66 10.93 -10.52 0.04
N LEU A 67 9.94 -10.18 -0.78
CA LEU A 67 8.75 -10.99 -0.92
C LEU A 67 8.97 -12.13 -1.90
#